data_03b298183c4e8f4e4f9e0a9fca3e394d
#
_entry.id   03b298183c4e8f4e4f9e0a9fca3e394d
#
_cell.length_a   1.000
_cell.length_b   1.000
_cell.length_c   1.000
_cell.angle_alpha   90.00
_cell.angle_beta   90.00
_cell.angle_gamma   90.00
#
_symmetry.space_group_name_H-M   'P 1'
#
loop_
_entity.id
_entity.type
_entity.pdbx_description
1 polymer ?
#
loop_
_entity_poly.entity_id
_entity_poly.type
_entity_poly.pdbx_seq_one_letter_code
_entity_poly.pdbx_strand_id
1 'polypeptide(L)'
;MNNATIESSQPGVGPAAAVWLYERGMAVLATDTTGTEPVPHPDPARTTHRAMLVERGVHLIENVFLDELARDHVIESTFVCLPLKLTGATGSWVRPIAIS
;
A
#
# COMPACT_ATOMS: atom_id res chain seq x y z
N MET A 1 -17.48 2.59 -13.53
CA MET A 1 -16.52 1.48 -13.64
C MET A 1 -17.12 0.26 -12.96
N ASN A 2 -17.10 -0.91 -13.57
CA ASN A 2 -17.66 -2.12 -12.98
C ASN A 2 -16.68 -2.66 -11.90
N ASN A 3 -17.14 -2.86 -10.67
CA ASN A 3 -16.32 -3.37 -9.56
C ASN A 3 -15.62 -4.71 -9.90
N ALA A 4 -16.28 -5.59 -10.66
CA ALA A 4 -15.67 -6.84 -11.12
C ALA A 4 -14.42 -6.64 -12.00
N THR A 5 -14.32 -5.54 -12.73
CA THR A 5 -13.15 -5.22 -13.55
C THR A 5 -11.97 -4.75 -12.69
N ILE A 6 -12.26 -4.02 -11.60
CA ILE A 6 -11.23 -3.57 -10.65
C ILE A 6 -10.64 -4.78 -9.89
N GLU A 7 -11.48 -5.72 -9.48
CA GLU A 7 -11.04 -6.91 -8.76
C GLU A 7 -10.28 -7.91 -9.65
N SER A 8 -10.60 -7.95 -10.96
CA SER A 8 -9.98 -8.89 -11.90
C SER A 8 -8.64 -8.44 -12.46
N SER A 9 -8.36 -7.15 -12.45
CA SER A 9 -7.09 -6.59 -12.96
C SER A 9 -6.82 -5.22 -12.37
N GLN A 10 -5.68 -5.05 -11.75
CA GLN A 10 -5.19 -3.76 -11.26
C GLN A 10 -3.68 -3.65 -11.40
N PRO A 11 -3.14 -2.44 -11.64
CA PRO A 11 -1.72 -2.18 -11.49
C PRO A 11 -1.31 -2.23 -10.02
N GLY A 12 -0.02 -2.32 -9.75
CA GLY A 12 0.47 -2.28 -8.38
C GLY A 12 1.98 -2.39 -8.28
N VAL A 13 2.48 -2.32 -7.07
CA VAL A 13 3.90 -2.43 -6.76
C VAL A 13 4.25 -3.91 -6.61
N GLY A 14 5.00 -4.45 -7.55
CA GLY A 14 5.45 -5.84 -7.49
C GLY A 14 6.51 -6.08 -6.40
N PRO A 15 6.75 -7.33 -6.01
CA PRO A 15 7.66 -7.65 -4.89
C PRO A 15 9.10 -7.18 -5.12
N ALA A 16 9.61 -7.20 -6.33
CA ALA A 16 10.96 -6.72 -6.63
C ALA A 16 11.09 -5.20 -6.41
N ALA A 17 10.10 -4.42 -6.84
CA ALA A 17 10.07 -2.99 -6.62
C ALA A 17 9.89 -2.65 -5.14
N ALA A 18 9.05 -3.39 -4.42
CA ALA A 18 8.85 -3.20 -2.99
C ALA A 18 10.12 -3.51 -2.19
N VAL A 19 10.86 -4.56 -2.54
CA VAL A 19 12.16 -4.86 -1.93
C VAL A 19 13.17 -3.74 -2.19
N TRP A 20 13.21 -3.23 -3.42
CA TRP A 20 14.09 -2.10 -3.77
C TRP A 20 13.79 -0.85 -2.94
N LEU A 21 12.51 -0.55 -2.69
CA LEU A 21 12.08 0.55 -1.82
C LEU A 21 12.46 0.28 -0.35
N TYR A 22 12.24 -0.95 0.12
CA TYR A 22 12.60 -1.36 1.47
C TYR A 22 14.09 -1.17 1.77
N GLU A 23 14.96 -1.57 0.84
CA GLU A 23 16.41 -1.39 0.96
C GLU A 23 16.84 0.09 1.05
N ARG A 24 15.95 1.01 0.67
CA ARG A 24 16.12 2.48 0.78
C ARG A 24 15.43 3.08 1.99
N GLY A 25 14.99 2.25 2.92
CA GLY A 25 14.43 2.69 4.21
C GLY A 25 12.91 2.85 4.24
N MET A 26 12.18 2.28 3.26
CA MET A 26 10.71 2.31 3.28
C MET A 26 10.18 1.59 4.52
N ALA A 27 9.39 2.27 5.33
CA ALA A 27 8.73 1.72 6.51
C ALA A 27 7.24 1.42 6.29
N VAL A 28 6.61 2.15 5.35
CA VAL A 28 5.20 2.02 4.99
C VAL A 28 5.07 2.15 3.48
N LEU A 29 4.23 1.34 2.87
CA LEU A 29 3.85 1.46 1.46
C LEU A 29 2.35 1.75 1.38
N ALA A 30 2.01 2.91 0.86
CA ALA A 30 0.62 3.35 0.68
C ALA A 30 0.29 3.44 -0.81
N THR A 31 -0.85 2.88 -1.21
CA THR A 31 -1.32 2.88 -2.59
C THR A 31 -2.80 3.25 -2.70
N ASP A 32 -3.20 3.76 -3.85
CA ASP A 32 -4.59 4.08 -4.19
C ASP A 32 -5.36 2.89 -4.77
N THR A 33 -4.74 1.72 -4.83
CA THR A 33 -5.34 0.48 -5.33
C THR A 33 -5.93 -0.36 -4.19
N THR A 34 -6.87 -1.24 -4.52
CA THR A 34 -7.52 -2.14 -3.54
C THR A 34 -6.57 -3.17 -2.96
N GLY A 35 -5.57 -3.59 -3.71
CA GLY A 35 -4.43 -4.35 -3.22
C GLY A 35 -3.16 -3.64 -3.65
N THR A 36 -2.15 -3.62 -2.84
CA THR A 36 -0.89 -2.93 -3.13
C THR A 36 -0.20 -3.47 -4.39
N GLU A 37 -0.36 -4.74 -4.68
CA GLU A 37 0.32 -5.48 -5.73
C GLU A 37 -0.50 -5.62 -7.01
N PRO A 38 0.12 -5.93 -8.15
CA PRO A 38 -0.62 -6.15 -9.38
C PRO A 38 -1.52 -7.39 -9.31
N VAL A 39 -2.69 -7.29 -9.88
CA VAL A 39 -3.64 -8.41 -10.03
C VAL A 39 -3.93 -8.61 -11.53
N PRO A 40 -3.85 -9.81 -12.08
CA PRO A 40 -3.43 -11.07 -11.42
C PRO A 40 -1.96 -11.05 -11.01
N HIS A 41 -1.63 -11.82 -9.98
CA HIS A 41 -0.25 -11.94 -9.50
C HIS A 41 0.63 -12.63 -10.55
N PRO A 42 1.75 -12.04 -10.96
CA PRO A 42 2.68 -12.70 -11.89
C PRO A 42 3.25 -14.01 -11.33
N ASP A 43 3.49 -14.04 -10.02
CA ASP A 43 3.91 -15.23 -9.27
C ASP A 43 3.14 -15.27 -7.93
N PRO A 44 2.10 -16.10 -7.80
CA PRO A 44 1.31 -16.19 -6.57
C PRO A 44 2.09 -16.62 -5.32
N ALA A 45 3.26 -17.24 -5.49
CA ALA A 45 4.12 -17.64 -4.38
C ALA A 45 4.97 -16.48 -3.85
N ARG A 46 5.09 -15.40 -4.61
CA ARG A 46 5.93 -14.24 -4.32
C ARG A 46 5.14 -12.95 -4.43
N THR A 47 4.26 -12.70 -3.48
CA THR A 47 3.44 -11.51 -3.43
C THR A 47 4.13 -10.37 -2.67
N THR A 48 3.74 -9.14 -2.95
CA THR A 48 4.22 -7.97 -2.20
C THR A 48 3.77 -8.01 -0.75
N HIS A 49 2.56 -8.48 -0.49
CA HIS A 49 2.07 -8.70 0.87
C HIS A 49 3.01 -9.62 1.66
N ARG A 50 3.35 -10.76 1.12
CA ARG A 50 4.26 -11.69 1.78
C ARG A 50 5.63 -11.06 2.00
N ALA A 51 6.21 -10.47 0.96
CA ALA A 51 7.54 -9.88 1.00
C ALA A 51 7.65 -8.71 2.00
N MET A 52 6.59 -7.93 2.15
CA MET A 52 6.61 -6.74 3.00
C MET A 52 6.06 -7.01 4.40
N LEU A 53 4.82 -7.49 4.52
CA LEU A 53 4.19 -7.70 5.83
C LEU A 53 4.85 -8.84 6.61
N VAL A 54 5.04 -10.00 5.97
CA VAL A 54 5.48 -11.21 6.67
C VAL A 54 6.99 -11.24 6.86
N GLU A 55 7.75 -10.95 5.80
CA GLU A 55 9.19 -11.12 5.81
C GLU A 55 9.94 -9.89 6.34
N ARG A 56 9.36 -8.68 6.23
CA ARG A 56 10.06 -7.40 6.53
C ARG A 56 9.36 -6.50 7.54
N GLY A 57 8.12 -6.80 7.92
CA GLY A 57 7.36 -5.99 8.87
C GLY A 57 6.99 -4.60 8.34
N VAL A 58 6.93 -4.41 7.03
CA VAL A 58 6.49 -3.17 6.39
C VAL A 58 4.98 -3.12 6.34
N HIS A 59 4.37 -2.04 6.82
CA HIS A 59 2.93 -1.85 6.76
C HIS A 59 2.48 -1.49 5.34
N LEU A 60 1.35 -2.06 4.92
CA LEU A 60 0.67 -1.72 3.68
C LEU A 60 -0.60 -0.94 3.99
N ILE A 61 -0.82 0.16 3.28
CA ILE A 61 -2.04 0.97 3.38
C ILE A 61 -2.65 1.01 1.98
N GLU A 62 -3.89 0.58 1.86
CA GLU A 62 -4.58 0.39 0.59
C GLU A 62 -5.77 1.33 0.48
N ASN A 63 -6.24 1.57 -0.74
CA ASN A 63 -7.34 2.48 -1.04
C ASN A 63 -7.13 3.91 -0.51
N VAL A 64 -5.90 4.41 -0.55
CA VAL A 64 -5.58 5.77 -0.14
C VAL A 64 -6.01 6.74 -1.24
N PHE A 65 -6.71 7.81 -0.88
CA PHE A 65 -7.06 8.86 -1.83
C PHE A 65 -5.87 9.79 -2.04
N LEU A 66 -5.19 9.67 -3.17
CA LEU A 66 -3.96 10.39 -3.50
C LEU A 66 -4.14 11.54 -4.49
N ASP A 67 -5.34 11.75 -5.01
CA ASP A 67 -5.62 12.71 -6.09
C ASP A 67 -5.23 14.15 -5.72
N GLU A 68 -5.46 14.55 -4.47
CA GLU A 68 -5.11 15.91 -4.01
C GLU A 68 -3.60 16.11 -3.94
N LEU A 69 -2.87 15.13 -3.41
CA LEU A 69 -1.40 15.19 -3.35
C LEU A 69 -0.79 15.23 -4.76
N ALA A 70 -1.33 14.42 -5.68
CA ALA A 70 -0.88 14.39 -7.07
C ALA A 70 -1.17 15.72 -7.79
N ARG A 71 -2.39 16.25 -7.63
CA ARG A 71 -2.79 17.54 -8.22
C ARG A 71 -1.91 18.70 -7.73
N ASP A 72 -1.61 18.71 -6.45
CA ASP A 72 -0.86 19.78 -5.80
C ASP A 72 0.67 19.55 -5.86
N HIS A 73 1.11 18.49 -6.59
CA HIS A 73 2.51 18.11 -6.77
C HIS A 73 3.29 17.96 -5.45
N VAL A 74 2.62 17.49 -4.40
CA VAL A 74 3.25 17.24 -3.09
C VAL A 74 4.12 16.00 -3.16
N ILE A 75 5.44 16.20 -3.04
CA ILE A 75 6.43 15.11 -3.08
C ILE A 75 6.83 14.69 -1.67
N GLU A 76 6.86 15.62 -0.74
CA GLU A 76 7.22 15.40 0.66
C GLU A 76 6.17 15.99 1.59
N SER A 77 5.85 15.27 2.64
CA SER A 77 4.89 15.69 3.66
C SER A 77 5.18 15.02 5.00
N THR A 78 4.67 15.61 6.08
CA THR A 78 4.57 14.88 7.34
C THR A 78 3.40 13.92 7.26
N PHE A 79 3.67 12.63 7.36
CA PHE A 79 2.66 11.58 7.29
C PHE A 79 2.24 11.13 8.68
N VAL A 80 0.94 11.13 8.94
CA VAL A 80 0.34 10.66 10.20
C VAL A 80 -0.70 9.60 9.88
N CYS A 81 -0.52 8.41 10.45
CA CYS A 81 -1.47 7.31 10.30
C CYS A 81 -1.44 6.42 11.54
N LEU A 82 -2.56 6.31 12.21
CA LEU A 82 -2.70 5.52 13.42
C LEU A 82 -3.79 4.45 13.24
N PRO A 83 -3.46 3.17 13.39
CA PRO A 83 -4.45 2.10 13.36
C PRO A 83 -5.29 2.11 14.65
N LEU A 84 -6.45 1.47 14.59
CA LEU A 84 -7.24 1.19 15.77
C LEU A 84 -6.54 0.17 16.66
N LYS A 85 -6.66 0.31 17.96
CA LYS A 85 -6.17 -0.66 18.95
C LYS A 85 -7.11 -1.86 19.03
N LEU A 86 -6.89 -2.83 18.17
CA LEU A 86 -7.70 -4.05 18.11
C LEU A 86 -6.83 -5.26 18.44
N THR A 87 -7.08 -5.89 19.57
CA THR A 87 -6.33 -7.09 19.99
C THR A 87 -6.58 -8.24 19.02
N GLY A 88 -5.52 -8.84 18.49
CA GLY A 88 -5.58 -9.98 17.58
C GLY A 88 -6.00 -9.65 16.15
N ALA A 89 -6.19 -8.37 15.82
CA ALA A 89 -6.50 -7.96 14.46
C ALA A 89 -5.26 -7.98 13.54
N THR A 90 -5.46 -8.40 12.30
CA THR A 90 -4.43 -8.38 11.25
C THR A 90 -4.47 -7.12 10.38
N GLY A 91 -5.49 -6.30 10.54
CA GLY A 91 -5.68 -5.05 9.83
C GLY A 91 -6.68 -4.16 10.55
N SER A 92 -6.76 -2.91 10.14
CA SER A 92 -7.67 -1.94 10.72
C SER A 92 -8.02 -0.85 9.72
N TRP A 93 -9.15 -0.20 9.92
CA TRP A 93 -9.46 1.05 9.25
C TRP A 93 -8.50 2.14 9.72
N VAL A 94 -8.03 2.96 8.79
CA VAL A 94 -7.15 4.08 9.07
C VAL A 94 -7.62 5.33 8.34
N ARG A 95 -7.27 6.49 8.88
CA ARG A 95 -7.43 7.78 8.22
C ARG A 95 -6.05 8.43 8.11
N PRO A 96 -5.29 8.16 7.04
CA PRO A 96 -4.00 8.78 6.85
C PRO A 96 -4.14 10.27 6.57
N ILE A 97 -3.19 11.06 7.08
CA ILE A 97 -3.11 12.51 6.88
C ILE A 97 -1.71 12.84 6.38
N ALA A 98 -1.63 13.65 5.34
CA ALA A 98 -0.40 14.25 4.86
C ALA A 98 -0.44 15.77 5.14
N ILE A 99 0.56 16.28 5.82
CA ILE A 99 0.69 17.70 6.15
C ILE A 99 1.89 18.24 5.37
N SER A 100 1.60 19.09 4.43
CA SER A 100 2.62 19.72 3.58
C SER A 100 2.95 21.12 4.04
#